data_4f770222bea9a928e231e583a9bb80dc
#
_entry.id   4f770222bea9a928e231e583a9bb80dc
#
_cell.length_a   1.000
_cell.length_b   1.000
_cell.length_c   1.000
_cell.angle_alpha   90.00
_cell.angle_beta   90.00
_cell.angle_gamma   90.00
#
_symmetry.space_group_name_H-M   'P 1'
#
loop_
_entity.id
_entity.type
_entity.pdbx_description
1 polymer ?
#
loop_
_entity_poly.entity_id
_entity_poly.type
_entity_poly.pdbx_seq_one_letter_code
_entity_poly.pdbx_strand_id
1 'polypeptide(L)'
;MASSKVHVLAVPAAVQGHISPMMHLCKFIAQDPSFTISWVNIDSLHDEFIKHWVALAGLEDLRLHSIPFSWKVPRGIDAHALGNIADWSTAAARELPGGLEDLIRKLGEEGDPVSCIVSDYSCVWTHDVADVFGIPSVTLWSGNAAWTAWKRASAEEANSVIIDYVRGVKPLRLADVPDYLLASEGQEVWKEICIKRSPVVKRARWVLVNSFYDLEAHTFDFMASELGPRFIPAGPLFLLDDSRKNVVLRPENEDCLRWMDTQEPGSVLYISFGSIAVLSVEQFEELVGALEASKKPFLWVIRSELVVGGLSTASYNGFYERTKNQGFIVSWAPQLRVLAHPSMGAFLTHCGWNSVQESIANGIPMLGWPYGGDQITNSKFVVEDWKIGVRFSKTVVRGLIGREEIEDGIKKVMDSDEGKKMKERVENLKILAKKAMDKEHGKSFRRLQAFLEDLKALS
;
A
#
# COMPACT_ATOMS: atom_id res chain seq x y z
N MET A 1 13.33 -37.23 -16.26
CA MET A 1 13.74 -36.44 -15.11
C MET A 1 12.59 -35.49 -14.81
N ALA A 2 12.08 -35.44 -13.60
CA ALA A 2 11.09 -34.41 -13.25
C ALA A 2 11.79 -33.05 -13.43
N SER A 3 11.20 -32.15 -14.20
CA SER A 3 11.70 -30.77 -14.31
C SER A 3 11.78 -30.19 -12.90
N SER A 4 12.93 -29.63 -12.53
CA SER A 4 13.07 -28.94 -11.24
C SER A 4 12.10 -27.76 -11.24
N LYS A 5 11.31 -27.58 -10.17
CA LYS A 5 10.46 -26.41 -10.02
C LYS A 5 11.32 -25.15 -9.94
N VAL A 6 10.80 -24.03 -10.44
CA VAL A 6 11.41 -22.71 -10.23
C VAL A 6 11.15 -22.29 -8.78
N HIS A 7 12.20 -22.12 -8.00
CA HIS A 7 12.11 -21.74 -6.60
C HIS A 7 12.22 -20.22 -6.44
N VAL A 8 11.11 -19.57 -6.10
CA VAL A 8 11.01 -18.11 -5.89
C VAL A 8 11.16 -17.79 -4.42
N LEU A 9 12.13 -16.97 -4.05
CA LEU A 9 12.31 -16.45 -2.71
C LEU A 9 11.64 -15.07 -2.60
N ALA A 10 10.52 -14.96 -1.89
CA ALA A 10 9.74 -13.73 -1.73
C ALA A 10 10.13 -12.98 -0.46
N VAL A 11 10.60 -11.74 -0.59
CA VAL A 11 11.10 -10.90 0.51
C VAL A 11 10.30 -9.61 0.59
N PRO A 12 9.19 -9.55 1.37
CA PRO A 12 8.43 -8.33 1.57
C PRO A 12 9.11 -7.38 2.56
N ALA A 13 8.79 -6.09 2.51
CA ALA A 13 9.03 -5.24 3.66
C ALA A 13 8.01 -5.55 4.78
N ALA A 14 8.46 -5.44 6.02
CA ALA A 14 7.70 -5.82 7.22
C ALA A 14 6.58 -4.83 7.60
N VAL A 15 5.81 -4.36 6.62
CA VAL A 15 4.71 -3.40 6.77
C VAL A 15 3.49 -3.89 5.99
N GLN A 16 2.28 -3.80 6.57
CA GLN A 16 1.03 -4.29 5.97
C GLN A 16 0.83 -3.87 4.51
N GLY A 17 1.11 -2.59 4.19
CA GLY A 17 0.96 -2.05 2.83
C GLY A 17 1.90 -2.67 1.78
N HIS A 18 2.96 -3.34 2.21
CA HIS A 18 3.94 -4.03 1.35
C HIS A 18 3.71 -5.55 1.35
N ILE A 19 3.27 -6.09 2.48
CA ILE A 19 2.94 -7.53 2.64
C ILE A 19 1.78 -7.93 1.72
N SER A 20 0.68 -7.15 1.72
CA SER A 20 -0.52 -7.51 0.94
C SER A 20 -0.26 -7.64 -0.57
N PRO A 21 0.36 -6.67 -1.27
CA PRO A 21 0.66 -6.81 -2.70
C PRO A 21 1.61 -7.97 -3.01
N MET A 22 2.65 -8.19 -2.18
CA MET A 22 3.56 -9.32 -2.33
C MET A 22 2.83 -10.64 -2.20
N MET A 23 1.91 -10.76 -1.25
CA MET A 23 1.13 -11.98 -1.07
C MET A 23 0.18 -12.25 -2.25
N HIS A 24 -0.47 -11.23 -2.80
CA HIS A 24 -1.29 -11.41 -4.01
C HIS A 24 -0.45 -11.88 -5.20
N LEU A 25 0.78 -11.35 -5.35
CA LEU A 25 1.70 -11.82 -6.38
C LEU A 25 2.14 -13.27 -6.13
N CYS A 26 2.50 -13.64 -4.88
CA CYS A 26 2.87 -15.01 -4.53
C CYS A 26 1.73 -16.00 -4.78
N LYS A 27 0.50 -15.65 -4.40
CA LYS A 27 -0.67 -16.47 -4.69
C LYS A 27 -0.87 -16.67 -6.20
N PHE A 28 -0.64 -15.65 -7.00
CA PHE A 28 -0.74 -15.75 -8.44
C PHE A 28 0.34 -16.68 -9.02
N ILE A 29 1.60 -16.56 -8.59
CA ILE A 29 2.70 -17.42 -9.02
C ILE A 29 2.42 -18.88 -8.60
N ALA A 30 1.95 -19.12 -7.38
CA ALA A 30 1.68 -20.45 -6.82
C ALA A 30 0.51 -21.20 -7.50
N GLN A 31 -0.31 -20.53 -8.33
CA GLN A 31 -1.32 -21.21 -9.15
C GLN A 31 -0.70 -22.09 -10.24
N ASP A 32 0.55 -21.84 -10.60
CA ASP A 32 1.29 -22.66 -11.55
C ASP A 32 2.16 -23.67 -10.80
N PRO A 33 1.94 -25.00 -10.98
CA PRO A 33 2.62 -26.05 -10.24
C PRO A 33 4.12 -26.16 -10.55
N SER A 34 4.63 -25.44 -11.57
CA SER A 34 6.06 -25.37 -11.88
C SER A 34 6.85 -24.48 -10.90
N PHE A 35 6.18 -23.80 -9.98
CA PHE A 35 6.83 -22.93 -9.00
C PHE A 35 6.75 -23.50 -7.58
N THR A 36 7.79 -23.20 -6.80
CA THR A 36 7.81 -23.28 -5.35
C THR A 36 8.10 -21.90 -4.81
N ILE A 37 7.46 -21.49 -3.72
CA ILE A 37 7.66 -20.15 -3.14
C ILE A 37 8.11 -20.29 -1.69
N SER A 38 9.23 -19.66 -1.36
CA SER A 38 9.67 -19.44 0.01
C SER A 38 9.43 -18.00 0.41
N TRP A 39 8.51 -17.78 1.35
CA TRP A 39 8.23 -16.46 1.92
C TRP A 39 9.13 -16.21 3.13
N VAL A 40 9.85 -15.10 3.13
CA VAL A 40 10.81 -14.75 4.17
C VAL A 40 10.27 -13.64 5.06
N ASN A 41 10.09 -13.95 6.34
CA ASN A 41 9.76 -12.97 7.39
C ASN A 41 11.00 -12.60 8.20
N ILE A 42 10.90 -11.52 8.97
CA ILE A 42 11.79 -11.29 10.12
C ILE A 42 11.21 -11.98 11.36
N ASP A 43 12.07 -12.44 12.28
CA ASP A 43 11.66 -13.21 13.47
C ASP A 43 10.56 -12.54 14.28
N SER A 44 10.65 -11.22 14.49
CA SER A 44 9.69 -10.47 15.29
C SER A 44 8.24 -10.45 14.74
N LEU A 45 8.05 -10.79 13.46
CA LEU A 45 6.74 -10.91 12.82
C LEU A 45 6.33 -12.34 12.50
N HIS A 46 7.26 -13.28 12.57
CA HIS A 46 7.03 -14.64 12.09
C HIS A 46 5.88 -15.34 12.84
N ASP A 47 5.88 -15.31 14.17
CA ASP A 47 4.84 -15.94 14.99
C ASP A 47 3.46 -15.29 14.81
N GLU A 48 3.43 -13.98 14.62
CA GLU A 48 2.19 -13.24 14.37
C GLU A 48 1.65 -13.57 12.98
N PHE A 49 2.54 -13.71 12.00
CA PHE A 49 2.21 -14.08 10.64
C PHE A 49 1.68 -15.53 10.55
N ILE A 50 2.30 -16.50 11.24
CA ILE A 50 1.84 -17.88 11.29
C ILE A 50 0.41 -18.00 11.80
N LYS A 51 0.01 -17.24 12.82
CA LYS A 51 -1.36 -17.27 13.37
C LYS A 51 -2.42 -16.93 12.33
N HIS A 52 -2.09 -16.09 11.38
CA HIS A 52 -2.99 -15.64 10.32
C HIS A 52 -2.77 -16.40 9.00
N TRP A 53 -1.64 -17.13 8.88
CA TRP A 53 -1.26 -17.91 7.70
C TRP A 53 -2.19 -19.09 7.43
N VAL A 54 -2.76 -19.70 8.47
CA VAL A 54 -3.69 -20.83 8.35
C VAL A 54 -4.93 -20.46 7.52
N ALA A 55 -5.29 -19.18 7.46
CA ALA A 55 -6.35 -18.67 6.59
C ALA A 55 -5.98 -18.68 5.09
N LEU A 56 -4.71 -18.95 4.75
CA LEU A 56 -4.20 -19.10 3.39
C LEU A 56 -4.08 -20.58 2.95
N ALA A 57 -4.60 -21.51 3.75
CA ALA A 57 -4.61 -22.94 3.47
C ALA A 57 -5.16 -23.21 2.05
N GLY A 58 -4.37 -23.86 1.24
CA GLY A 58 -4.62 -24.15 -0.18
C GLY A 58 -3.43 -23.84 -1.09
N LEU A 59 -2.31 -23.34 -0.53
CA LEU A 59 -1.05 -23.11 -1.25
C LEU A 59 0.00 -24.09 -0.69
N GLU A 60 -0.06 -25.36 -1.11
CA GLU A 60 0.83 -26.43 -0.65
C GLU A 60 2.32 -26.16 -0.96
N ASP A 61 2.58 -25.39 -2.02
CA ASP A 61 3.93 -25.02 -2.48
C ASP A 61 4.44 -23.69 -1.92
N LEU A 62 3.78 -23.13 -0.89
CA LEU A 62 4.19 -21.88 -0.24
C LEU A 62 4.78 -22.18 1.15
N ARG A 63 6.08 -21.96 1.32
CA ARG A 63 6.83 -22.24 2.55
C ARG A 63 7.17 -20.97 3.29
N LEU A 64 7.16 -21.03 4.61
CA LEU A 64 7.48 -19.91 5.49
C LEU A 64 8.87 -20.07 6.09
N HIS A 65 9.66 -19.02 6.00
CA HIS A 65 10.96 -18.91 6.63
C HIS A 65 11.05 -17.63 7.46
N SER A 66 11.94 -17.61 8.45
CA SER A 66 12.32 -16.39 9.16
C SER A 66 13.82 -16.19 9.12
N ILE A 67 14.22 -14.94 9.14
CA ILE A 67 15.63 -14.54 9.29
C ILE A 67 15.77 -13.64 10.52
N PRO A 68 16.89 -13.73 11.26
CA PRO A 68 17.08 -12.96 12.49
C PRO A 68 17.18 -11.47 12.20
N PHE A 69 16.49 -10.68 13.03
CA PHE A 69 16.57 -9.23 12.97
C PHE A 69 16.43 -8.63 14.38
N SER A 70 17.45 -7.88 14.80
CA SER A 70 17.50 -7.34 16.16
C SER A 70 16.47 -6.25 16.43
N TRP A 71 15.97 -5.58 15.38
CA TRP A 71 15.04 -4.48 15.49
C TRP A 71 13.59 -4.95 15.60
N LYS A 72 12.88 -4.45 16.61
CA LYS A 72 11.43 -4.70 16.73
C LYS A 72 10.67 -3.69 15.86
N VAL A 73 9.75 -4.19 15.04
CA VAL A 73 8.83 -3.32 14.29
C VAL A 73 8.06 -2.44 15.28
N PRO A 74 8.14 -1.11 15.17
CA PRO A 74 7.42 -0.22 16.07
C PRO A 74 5.91 -0.48 16.01
N ARG A 75 5.29 -0.71 17.15
CA ARG A 75 3.82 -0.80 17.26
C ARG A 75 3.27 0.61 17.43
N GLY A 76 2.70 1.15 16.36
CA GLY A 76 2.23 2.54 16.32
C GLY A 76 3.38 3.48 16.00
N ILE A 77 3.23 4.22 14.91
CA ILE A 77 4.21 5.23 14.51
C ILE A 77 3.59 6.58 14.90
N ASP A 78 4.16 7.25 15.91
CA ASP A 78 3.89 8.66 16.16
C ASP A 78 4.58 9.55 15.11
N ALA A 79 4.33 10.85 15.13
CA ALA A 79 4.91 11.80 14.18
C ALA A 79 6.46 11.84 14.17
N HIS A 80 7.12 11.31 15.21
CA HIS A 80 8.58 11.13 15.30
C HIS A 80 9.07 9.85 14.61
N ALA A 81 8.18 8.99 14.20
CA ALA A 81 8.49 7.67 13.69
C ALA A 81 9.02 7.64 12.24
N LEU A 82 8.98 8.74 11.50
CA LEU A 82 9.71 8.82 10.21
C LEU A 82 11.22 8.63 10.43
N GLY A 83 11.78 9.13 11.53
CA GLY A 83 13.14 8.81 11.97
C GLY A 83 13.32 7.31 12.22
N ASN A 84 12.40 6.69 12.93
CA ASN A 84 12.42 5.25 13.23
C ASN A 84 12.37 4.36 11.99
N ILE A 85 11.68 4.78 10.91
CA ILE A 85 11.66 4.01 9.65
C ILE A 85 13.00 4.15 8.91
N ALA A 86 13.67 5.30 8.96
CA ALA A 86 14.99 5.48 8.38
C ALA A 86 16.04 4.62 9.10
N ASP A 87 16.02 4.63 10.44
CA ASP A 87 16.86 3.81 11.28
C ASP A 87 16.60 2.33 11.06
N TRP A 88 15.31 1.93 10.97
CA TRP A 88 14.91 0.58 10.62
C TRP A 88 15.44 0.17 9.24
N SER A 89 15.30 1.00 8.21
CA SER A 89 15.79 0.71 6.86
C SER A 89 17.32 0.56 6.84
N THR A 90 18.04 1.37 7.64
CA THR A 90 19.49 1.31 7.76
C THR A 90 19.92 0.03 8.49
N ALA A 91 19.26 -0.31 9.59
CA ALA A 91 19.50 -1.56 10.31
C ALA A 91 19.20 -2.79 9.45
N ALA A 92 18.07 -2.78 8.72
CA ALA A 92 17.70 -3.86 7.81
C ALA A 92 18.75 -4.09 6.72
N ALA A 93 19.26 -3.02 6.10
CA ALA A 93 20.31 -3.13 5.08
C ALA A 93 21.64 -3.67 5.63
N ARG A 94 21.89 -3.53 6.92
CA ARG A 94 23.11 -4.02 7.59
C ARG A 94 22.97 -5.47 8.08
N GLU A 95 21.83 -5.85 8.63
CA GLU A 95 21.66 -7.08 9.39
C GLU A 95 21.02 -8.21 8.58
N LEU A 96 20.05 -7.89 7.71
CA LEU A 96 19.28 -8.91 7.00
C LEU A 96 20.02 -9.64 5.87
N PRO A 97 21.01 -9.05 5.16
CA PRO A 97 21.70 -9.76 4.07
C PRO A 97 22.29 -11.10 4.50
N GLY A 98 23.03 -11.14 5.61
CA GLY A 98 23.66 -12.38 6.11
C GLY A 98 22.66 -13.49 6.38
N GLY A 99 21.54 -13.17 7.06
CA GLY A 99 20.47 -14.14 7.32
C GLY A 99 19.80 -14.66 6.04
N LEU A 100 19.65 -13.81 5.02
CA LEU A 100 19.12 -14.24 3.73
C LEU A 100 20.11 -15.13 2.95
N GLU A 101 21.39 -14.79 2.98
CA GLU A 101 22.45 -15.62 2.37
C GLU A 101 22.51 -17.01 3.01
N ASP A 102 22.45 -17.09 4.34
CA ASP A 102 22.46 -18.38 5.05
C ASP A 102 21.23 -19.21 4.70
N LEU A 103 20.07 -18.60 4.56
CA LEU A 103 18.86 -19.29 4.10
C LEU A 103 19.02 -19.83 2.68
N ILE A 104 19.57 -19.04 1.74
CA ILE A 104 19.78 -19.46 0.33
C ILE A 104 20.76 -20.65 0.28
N ARG A 105 21.86 -20.61 1.04
CA ARG A 105 22.83 -21.73 1.13
C ARG A 105 22.16 -23.00 1.66
N LYS A 106 21.41 -22.88 2.76
CA LYS A 106 20.69 -24.00 3.37
C LYS A 106 19.72 -24.65 2.39
N LEU A 107 18.90 -23.86 1.69
CA LEU A 107 17.95 -24.38 0.69
C LEU A 107 18.69 -25.11 -0.45
N GLY A 108 19.84 -24.59 -0.89
CA GLY A 108 20.69 -25.26 -1.90
C GLY A 108 21.26 -26.59 -1.40
N GLU A 109 21.70 -26.67 -0.14
CA GLU A 109 22.21 -27.91 0.50
C GLU A 109 21.10 -28.95 0.68
N GLU A 110 19.87 -28.51 0.90
CA GLU A 110 18.67 -29.37 0.98
C GLU A 110 18.19 -29.87 -0.40
N GLY A 111 18.86 -29.46 -1.50
CA GLY A 111 18.54 -29.88 -2.87
C GLY A 111 17.41 -29.08 -3.52
N ASP A 112 17.09 -27.92 -2.98
CA ASP A 112 16.04 -27.02 -3.48
C ASP A 112 16.59 -25.58 -3.69
N PRO A 113 17.52 -25.40 -4.65
CA PRO A 113 18.19 -24.13 -4.86
C PRO A 113 17.23 -23.02 -5.30
N VAL A 114 17.45 -21.81 -4.79
CA VAL A 114 16.68 -20.62 -5.17
C VAL A 114 16.99 -20.22 -6.61
N SER A 115 15.94 -20.06 -7.42
CA SER A 115 16.05 -19.68 -8.83
C SER A 115 16.00 -18.15 -9.03
N CYS A 116 15.26 -17.42 -8.18
CA CYS A 116 15.20 -15.95 -8.20
C CYS A 116 14.71 -15.37 -6.87
N ILE A 117 15.04 -14.09 -6.63
CA ILE A 117 14.52 -13.32 -5.50
C ILE A 117 13.48 -12.33 -6.02
N VAL A 118 12.26 -12.37 -5.47
CA VAL A 118 11.23 -11.34 -5.67
C VAL A 118 11.14 -10.53 -4.38
N SER A 119 11.55 -9.27 -4.43
CA SER A 119 11.60 -8.42 -3.24
C SER A 119 10.79 -7.15 -3.37
N ASP A 120 10.33 -6.63 -2.24
CA ASP A 120 9.74 -5.30 -2.17
C ASP A 120 10.79 -4.22 -2.51
N TYR A 121 10.37 -3.15 -3.17
CA TYR A 121 11.24 -2.06 -3.59
C TYR A 121 12.00 -1.37 -2.45
N SER A 122 11.57 -1.52 -1.22
CA SER A 122 12.29 -1.01 -0.03
C SER A 122 13.39 -1.94 0.47
N CYS A 123 13.40 -3.19 0.02
CA CYS A 123 14.42 -4.19 0.35
C CYS A 123 15.57 -4.20 -0.67
N VAL A 124 16.16 -3.04 -0.96
CA VAL A 124 17.20 -2.87 -2.00
C VAL A 124 18.43 -3.75 -1.80
N TRP A 125 18.75 -4.11 -0.57
CA TRP A 125 19.86 -4.99 -0.18
C TRP A 125 19.74 -6.41 -0.75
N THR A 126 18.53 -6.86 -1.10
CA THR A 126 18.31 -8.18 -1.70
C THR A 126 18.95 -8.34 -3.08
N HIS A 127 19.17 -7.25 -3.80
CA HIS A 127 19.85 -7.29 -5.09
C HIS A 127 21.35 -7.61 -4.93
N ASP A 128 21.97 -7.11 -3.84
CA ASP A 128 23.37 -7.42 -3.54
C ASP A 128 23.51 -8.90 -3.18
N VAL A 129 22.56 -9.45 -2.40
CA VAL A 129 22.51 -10.88 -2.12
C VAL A 129 22.30 -11.69 -3.39
N ALA A 130 21.38 -11.28 -4.28
CA ALA A 130 21.14 -11.97 -5.56
C ALA A 130 22.41 -12.02 -6.42
N ASP A 131 23.18 -10.93 -6.48
CA ASP A 131 24.45 -10.87 -7.22
C ASP A 131 25.50 -11.83 -6.63
N VAL A 132 25.58 -11.98 -5.31
CA VAL A 132 26.49 -12.94 -4.64
C VAL A 132 26.24 -14.39 -5.09
N PHE A 133 24.97 -14.74 -5.30
CA PHE A 133 24.58 -16.08 -5.75
C PHE A 133 24.44 -16.24 -7.26
N GLY A 134 24.58 -15.15 -8.04
CA GLY A 134 24.39 -15.14 -9.49
C GLY A 134 22.94 -15.44 -9.91
N ILE A 135 21.97 -15.19 -9.05
CA ILE A 135 20.55 -15.39 -9.33
C ILE A 135 19.84 -14.07 -9.68
N PRO A 136 18.84 -14.08 -10.57
CA PRO A 136 18.12 -12.87 -10.93
C PRO A 136 17.27 -12.34 -9.77
N SER A 137 17.15 -11.02 -9.74
CA SER A 137 16.26 -10.32 -8.79
C SER A 137 15.10 -9.63 -9.52
N VAL A 138 13.94 -9.62 -8.89
CA VAL A 138 12.71 -8.97 -9.34
C VAL A 138 12.28 -7.99 -8.26
N THR A 139 11.92 -6.77 -8.66
CA THR A 139 11.40 -5.76 -7.74
C THR A 139 9.89 -5.66 -7.85
N LEU A 140 9.18 -5.85 -6.75
CA LEU A 140 7.77 -5.47 -6.62
C LEU A 140 7.70 -4.03 -6.10
N TRP A 141 7.14 -3.16 -6.90
CA TRP A 141 6.88 -1.78 -6.55
C TRP A 141 5.45 -1.63 -6.04
N SER A 142 5.29 -1.57 -4.72
CA SER A 142 3.99 -1.54 -4.03
C SER A 142 3.33 -0.15 -3.98
N GLY A 143 3.97 0.89 -4.57
CA GLY A 143 3.46 2.24 -4.73
C GLY A 143 3.00 2.55 -6.17
N ASN A 144 2.61 3.80 -6.41
CA ASN A 144 2.26 4.27 -7.76
C ASN A 144 3.49 4.36 -8.69
N ALA A 145 3.25 4.36 -10.01
CA ALA A 145 4.33 4.44 -10.99
C ALA A 145 5.04 5.81 -10.95
N ALA A 146 4.33 6.90 -10.70
CA ALA A 146 4.90 8.23 -10.59
C ALA A 146 6.00 8.31 -9.52
N TRP A 147 5.87 7.56 -8.44
CA TRP A 147 6.87 7.47 -7.38
C TRP A 147 8.23 6.92 -7.88
N THR A 148 8.24 6.05 -8.90
CA THR A 148 9.47 5.54 -9.50
C THR A 148 10.19 6.64 -10.30
N ALA A 149 9.45 7.47 -11.01
CA ALA A 149 9.99 8.59 -11.77
C ALA A 149 10.59 9.67 -10.85
N TRP A 150 9.94 9.94 -9.71
CA TRP A 150 10.39 10.88 -8.68
C TRP A 150 11.78 10.57 -8.15
N LYS A 151 12.06 9.33 -7.85
CA LYS A 151 13.36 8.91 -7.30
C LYS A 151 14.52 9.14 -8.26
N ARG A 152 14.25 9.43 -9.52
CA ARG A 152 15.26 9.76 -10.53
C ARG A 152 15.50 11.26 -10.68
N ALA A 153 14.61 12.12 -10.18
CA ALA A 153 14.80 13.55 -10.17
C ALA A 153 15.85 13.93 -9.12
N SER A 154 16.78 14.83 -9.43
CA SER A 154 17.83 15.24 -8.50
C SER A 154 17.24 16.06 -7.34
N ALA A 155 17.75 15.82 -6.14
CA ALA A 155 17.35 16.57 -4.95
C ALA A 155 17.76 18.05 -4.98
N GLU A 156 18.66 18.47 -5.90
CA GLU A 156 19.11 19.84 -6.06
C GLU A 156 18.03 20.76 -6.64
N GLU A 157 17.03 20.17 -7.35
CA GLU A 157 15.95 20.91 -7.97
C GLU A 157 14.71 21.08 -7.07
N ALA A 158 14.73 20.52 -5.85
CA ALA A 158 13.59 20.52 -4.92
C ALA A 158 13.24 21.92 -4.34
N ASN A 159 13.99 22.94 -4.64
CA ASN A 159 13.76 24.32 -4.16
C ASN A 159 12.79 25.13 -5.06
N SER A 160 12.31 24.58 -6.18
CA SER A 160 11.32 25.26 -7.01
C SER A 160 9.92 25.09 -6.45
N VAL A 161 9.11 26.15 -6.52
CA VAL A 161 7.70 26.15 -6.04
C VAL A 161 6.82 25.17 -6.83
N ILE A 162 7.14 24.95 -8.09
CA ILE A 162 6.48 23.98 -8.99
C ILE A 162 7.54 23.05 -9.56
N ILE A 163 7.28 21.75 -9.44
CA ILE A 163 8.13 20.69 -9.93
C ILE A 163 7.51 20.14 -11.21
N ASP A 164 8.04 20.50 -12.35
CA ASP A 164 7.59 20.10 -13.69
C ASP A 164 8.61 19.30 -14.49
N TYR A 165 9.80 19.11 -13.94
CA TYR A 165 10.92 18.41 -14.58
C TYR A 165 10.85 16.89 -14.47
N VAL A 166 9.95 16.33 -13.66
CA VAL A 166 9.77 14.87 -13.53
C VAL A 166 8.96 14.37 -14.73
N ARG A 167 9.67 13.91 -15.74
CA ARG A 167 9.04 13.41 -16.97
C ARG A 167 8.05 12.28 -16.68
N GLY A 168 6.90 12.31 -17.36
CA GLY A 168 5.82 11.33 -17.17
C GLY A 168 4.93 11.60 -15.95
N VAL A 169 5.21 12.62 -15.16
CA VAL A 169 4.37 13.07 -14.04
C VAL A 169 3.89 14.49 -14.31
N LYS A 170 2.62 14.78 -14.05
CA LYS A 170 2.11 16.15 -14.13
C LYS A 170 2.80 17.04 -13.10
N PRO A 171 2.91 18.36 -13.34
CA PRO A 171 3.52 19.29 -12.41
C PRO A 171 2.97 19.14 -10.99
N LEU A 172 3.86 19.14 -10.01
CA LEU A 172 3.57 19.03 -8.59
C LEU A 172 3.98 20.32 -7.89
N ARG A 173 3.19 20.76 -6.92
CA ARG A 173 3.61 21.83 -6.01
C ARG A 173 4.54 21.21 -4.95
N LEU A 174 5.42 22.01 -4.39
CA LEU A 174 6.27 21.57 -3.29
C LEU A 174 5.47 20.96 -2.13
N ALA A 175 4.26 21.47 -1.88
CA ALA A 175 3.33 20.95 -0.89
C ALA A 175 2.75 19.54 -1.23
N ASP A 176 2.85 19.10 -2.49
CA ASP A 176 2.35 17.81 -2.97
C ASP A 176 3.46 16.73 -2.96
N VAL A 177 4.65 17.10 -2.52
CA VAL A 177 5.83 16.22 -2.44
C VAL A 177 5.99 15.72 -1.01
N PRO A 178 6.35 14.44 -0.82
CA PRO A 178 6.66 13.92 0.50
C PRO A 178 7.74 14.71 1.23
N ASP A 179 7.53 14.98 2.51
CA ASP A 179 8.36 15.82 3.36
C ASP A 179 9.83 15.41 3.35
N TYR A 180 10.09 14.11 3.38
CA TYR A 180 11.44 13.57 3.42
C TYR A 180 12.22 13.68 2.10
N LEU A 181 11.58 14.15 1.03
CA LEU A 181 12.27 14.53 -0.21
C LEU A 181 12.60 16.03 -0.24
N LEU A 182 11.97 16.81 0.64
CA LEU A 182 12.29 18.22 0.84
C LEU A 182 13.48 18.27 1.80
N ALA A 183 14.56 18.92 1.41
CA ALA A 183 15.79 19.04 2.22
C ALA A 183 15.52 19.83 3.51
N SER A 184 14.86 19.24 4.50
CA SER A 184 14.74 19.76 5.85
C SER A 184 15.81 19.13 6.75
N GLU A 185 16.35 19.88 7.71
CA GLU A 185 17.28 19.38 8.72
C GLU A 185 16.72 18.10 9.37
N GLY A 186 17.55 17.07 9.49
CA GLY A 186 17.19 15.78 10.10
C GLY A 186 16.60 14.74 9.14
N GLN A 187 16.49 15.02 7.84
CA GLN A 187 15.96 14.07 6.85
C GLN A 187 17.02 13.58 5.83
N GLU A 188 18.29 13.87 6.06
CA GLU A 188 19.40 13.46 5.19
C GLU A 188 19.46 11.95 4.98
N VAL A 189 19.15 11.16 6.00
CA VAL A 189 19.12 9.69 5.94
C VAL A 189 18.06 9.20 4.93
N TRP A 190 16.89 9.82 4.92
CA TRP A 190 15.84 9.51 3.95
C TRP A 190 16.24 9.85 2.51
N LYS A 191 16.84 11.01 2.33
CA LYS A 191 17.38 11.45 1.04
C LYS A 191 18.41 10.43 0.54
N GLU A 192 19.33 10.02 1.39
CA GLU A 192 20.36 9.02 1.06
C GLU A 192 19.73 7.65 0.69
N ILE A 193 18.77 7.16 1.48
CA ILE A 193 18.03 5.92 1.20
C ILE A 193 17.32 6.01 -0.16
N CYS A 194 16.65 7.13 -0.45
CA CYS A 194 15.97 7.33 -1.72
C CYS A 194 16.91 7.39 -2.91
N ILE A 195 18.06 8.06 -2.78
CA ILE A 195 19.11 8.13 -3.80
C ILE A 195 19.71 6.75 -4.07
N LYS A 196 20.04 5.99 -3.02
CA LYS A 196 20.61 4.63 -3.13
C LYS A 196 19.63 3.62 -3.76
N ARG A 197 18.33 3.83 -3.61
CA ARG A 197 17.29 2.95 -4.20
C ARG A 197 17.13 3.12 -5.72
N SER A 198 17.42 4.30 -6.26
CA SER A 198 17.21 4.58 -7.69
C SER A 198 18.06 3.71 -8.63
N PRO A 199 19.36 3.43 -8.39
CA PRO A 199 20.17 2.56 -9.23
C PRO A 199 19.72 1.09 -9.21
N VAL A 200 19.12 0.63 -8.11
CA VAL A 200 18.75 -0.77 -7.89
C VAL A 200 17.66 -1.22 -8.86
N VAL A 201 16.70 -0.36 -9.18
CA VAL A 201 15.66 -0.64 -10.17
C VAL A 201 16.26 -0.98 -11.56
N LYS A 202 17.47 -0.47 -11.88
CA LYS A 202 18.18 -0.81 -13.12
C LYS A 202 18.80 -2.21 -13.13
N ARG A 203 19.06 -2.79 -11.96
CA ARG A 203 19.66 -4.14 -11.80
C ARG A 203 18.60 -5.23 -11.89
N ALA A 204 17.37 -4.93 -11.49
CA ALA A 204 16.27 -5.88 -11.47
C ALA A 204 16.00 -6.45 -12.88
N ARG A 205 15.81 -7.77 -12.97
CA ARG A 205 15.37 -8.44 -14.22
C ARG A 205 13.97 -7.96 -14.62
N TRP A 206 13.08 -7.76 -13.64
CA TRP A 206 11.74 -7.21 -13.79
C TRP A 206 11.42 -6.20 -12.70
N VAL A 207 10.66 -5.17 -13.06
CA VAL A 207 10.07 -4.21 -12.12
C VAL A 207 8.55 -4.27 -12.29
N LEU A 208 7.90 -4.91 -11.35
CA LEU A 208 6.45 -5.10 -11.31
C LEU A 208 5.83 -3.96 -10.50
N VAL A 209 5.13 -3.05 -11.16
CA VAL A 209 4.48 -1.93 -10.47
C VAL A 209 3.04 -2.31 -10.16
N ASN A 210 2.66 -2.26 -8.87
CA ASN A 210 1.29 -2.50 -8.43
C ASN A 210 0.39 -1.32 -8.82
N SER A 211 0.22 -1.11 -10.11
CA SER A 211 -0.64 -0.10 -10.75
C SER A 211 -1.03 -0.59 -12.14
N PHE A 212 -1.93 0.11 -12.82
CA PHE A 212 -2.36 -0.25 -14.16
C PHE A 212 -2.13 0.89 -15.16
N TYR A 213 -1.88 0.52 -16.43
CA TYR A 213 -1.44 1.44 -17.46
C TYR A 213 -2.38 2.63 -17.65
N ASP A 214 -3.69 2.39 -17.74
CA ASP A 214 -4.67 3.45 -18.04
C ASP A 214 -4.82 4.49 -16.90
N LEU A 215 -4.34 4.19 -15.69
CA LEU A 215 -4.31 5.13 -14.57
C LEU A 215 -3.11 6.08 -14.64
N GLU A 216 -1.93 5.58 -15.07
CA GLU A 216 -0.65 6.28 -15.03
C GLU A 216 0.11 6.16 -16.37
N ALA A 217 -0.60 6.20 -17.51
CA ALA A 217 -0.04 5.92 -18.84
C ALA A 217 1.24 6.70 -19.17
N HIS A 218 1.23 8.02 -18.92
CA HIS A 218 2.41 8.87 -19.20
C HIS A 218 3.64 8.44 -18.42
N THR A 219 3.45 8.02 -17.15
CA THR A 219 4.56 7.55 -16.32
C THR A 219 5.07 6.20 -16.81
N PHE A 220 4.16 5.28 -17.17
CA PHE A 220 4.56 3.98 -17.71
C PHE A 220 5.32 4.14 -19.02
N ASP A 221 4.88 4.99 -19.94
CA ASP A 221 5.56 5.26 -21.22
C ASP A 221 6.96 5.83 -20.99
N PHE A 222 7.08 6.83 -20.10
CA PHE A 222 8.38 7.39 -19.74
C PHE A 222 9.31 6.34 -19.11
N MET A 223 8.84 5.61 -18.11
CA MET A 223 9.67 4.62 -17.43
C MET A 223 10.03 3.44 -18.35
N ALA A 224 9.15 3.05 -19.27
CA ALA A 224 9.47 2.05 -20.29
C ALA A 224 10.55 2.54 -21.25
N SER A 225 10.60 3.83 -21.60
CA SER A 225 11.69 4.40 -22.41
C SER A 225 13.04 4.38 -21.68
N GLU A 226 13.04 4.44 -20.35
CA GLU A 226 14.23 4.51 -19.51
C GLU A 226 14.76 3.13 -19.07
N LEU A 227 13.84 2.20 -18.78
CA LEU A 227 14.13 0.88 -18.21
C LEU A 227 13.87 -0.28 -19.20
N GLY A 228 13.26 0.03 -20.33
CA GLY A 228 12.85 -0.98 -21.31
C GLY A 228 11.59 -1.76 -20.89
N PRO A 229 11.30 -2.87 -21.59
CA PRO A 229 10.05 -3.63 -21.44
C PRO A 229 9.90 -4.37 -20.10
N ARG A 230 10.94 -4.37 -19.26
CA ARG A 230 10.95 -4.99 -17.95
C ARG A 230 10.21 -4.19 -16.87
N PHE A 231 9.90 -2.91 -17.12
CA PHE A 231 9.08 -2.06 -16.25
C PHE A 231 7.62 -2.20 -16.67
N ILE A 232 6.82 -2.90 -15.87
CA ILE A 232 5.48 -3.28 -16.28
C ILE A 232 4.41 -2.87 -15.29
N PRO A 233 3.20 -2.47 -15.78
CA PRO A 233 2.01 -2.39 -14.95
C PRO A 233 1.57 -3.81 -14.58
N ALA A 234 1.62 -4.13 -13.29
CA ALA A 234 1.29 -5.46 -12.75
C ALA A 234 0.00 -5.48 -11.93
N GLY A 235 -0.61 -4.33 -11.67
CA GLY A 235 -1.76 -4.20 -10.77
C GLY A 235 -3.07 -3.81 -11.44
N PRO A 236 -4.10 -3.69 -10.59
CA PRO A 236 -4.12 -3.88 -9.13
C PRO A 236 -4.05 -5.37 -8.74
N LEU A 237 -3.00 -5.77 -8.03
CA LEU A 237 -2.71 -7.20 -7.73
C LEU A 237 -3.81 -7.91 -6.93
N PHE A 238 -4.52 -7.19 -6.04
CA PHE A 238 -5.61 -7.79 -5.27
C PHE A 238 -6.78 -8.27 -6.13
N LEU A 239 -6.91 -7.81 -7.38
CA LEU A 239 -7.92 -8.30 -8.33
C LEU A 239 -7.57 -9.67 -8.94
N LEU A 240 -6.37 -10.21 -8.68
CA LEU A 240 -6.00 -11.58 -9.06
C LEU A 240 -6.69 -12.63 -8.19
N ASP A 241 -7.14 -12.24 -7.00
CA ASP A 241 -7.78 -13.13 -6.02
C ASP A 241 -9.25 -12.75 -5.85
N ASP A 242 -10.14 -13.60 -6.35
CA ASP A 242 -11.59 -13.42 -6.26
C ASP A 242 -12.11 -13.52 -4.80
N SER A 243 -11.32 -14.06 -3.86
CA SER A 243 -11.71 -14.21 -2.45
C SER A 243 -11.90 -12.88 -1.73
N ARG A 244 -11.33 -11.79 -2.27
CA ARG A 244 -11.30 -10.45 -1.64
C ARG A 244 -10.79 -10.46 -0.21
N LYS A 245 -9.87 -11.36 0.09
CA LYS A 245 -9.22 -11.48 1.39
C LYS A 245 -7.78 -11.01 1.30
N ASN A 246 -7.41 -10.05 2.13
CA ASN A 246 -6.03 -9.70 2.35
C ASN A 246 -5.39 -10.66 3.35
N VAL A 247 -4.08 -10.85 3.23
CA VAL A 247 -3.30 -11.35 4.35
C VAL A 247 -3.12 -10.20 5.32
N VAL A 248 -3.68 -10.35 6.49
CA VAL A 248 -3.66 -9.30 7.51
C VAL A 248 -2.88 -9.76 8.73
N LEU A 249 -2.12 -8.84 9.31
CA LEU A 249 -1.38 -9.08 10.57
C LEU A 249 -2.28 -8.99 11.81
N ARG A 250 -3.59 -8.78 11.63
CA ARG A 250 -4.57 -8.61 12.72
C ARG A 250 -5.90 -9.27 12.37
N PRO A 251 -6.64 -9.79 13.36
CA PRO A 251 -7.96 -10.34 13.12
C PRO A 251 -8.93 -9.26 12.64
N GLU A 252 -9.68 -9.58 11.57
CA GLU A 252 -10.73 -8.73 11.02
C GLU A 252 -12.03 -8.91 11.82
N ASN A 253 -12.75 -7.80 12.05
CA ASN A 253 -14.09 -7.85 12.62
C ASN A 253 -15.11 -7.88 11.48
N GLU A 254 -15.72 -9.04 11.26
CA GLU A 254 -16.74 -9.22 10.23
C GLU A 254 -18.13 -8.70 10.62
N ASP A 255 -18.38 -8.37 11.88
CA ASP A 255 -19.66 -7.84 12.35
C ASP A 255 -20.00 -6.49 11.70
N CYS A 256 -18.96 -5.75 11.30
CA CYS A 256 -19.14 -4.51 10.55
C CYS A 256 -19.87 -4.73 9.22
N LEU A 257 -19.70 -5.87 8.56
CA LEU A 257 -20.41 -6.16 7.32
C LEU A 257 -21.90 -6.40 7.57
N ARG A 258 -22.25 -7.12 8.66
CA ARG A 258 -23.66 -7.31 9.06
C ARG A 258 -24.32 -5.98 9.42
N TRP A 259 -23.60 -5.07 10.05
CA TRP A 259 -24.10 -3.72 10.28
C TRP A 259 -24.29 -2.95 8.97
N MET A 260 -23.36 -3.07 8.02
CA MET A 260 -23.46 -2.44 6.69
C MET A 260 -24.65 -2.96 5.89
N ASP A 261 -25.04 -4.24 6.06
CA ASP A 261 -26.25 -4.83 5.43
C ASP A 261 -27.54 -4.11 5.86
N THR A 262 -27.55 -3.45 7.02
CA THR A 262 -28.70 -2.67 7.53
C THR A 262 -28.73 -1.24 7.01
N GLN A 263 -27.73 -0.79 6.27
CA GLN A 263 -27.61 0.58 5.79
C GLN A 263 -28.10 0.74 4.34
N GLU A 264 -28.63 1.92 4.00
CA GLU A 264 -29.06 2.24 2.65
C GLU A 264 -27.89 2.20 1.65
N PRO A 265 -28.13 1.80 0.39
CA PRO A 265 -27.09 1.81 -0.64
C PRO A 265 -26.43 3.18 -0.80
N GLY A 266 -25.09 3.22 -0.82
CA GLY A 266 -24.30 4.43 -1.02
C GLY A 266 -24.34 5.43 0.15
N SER A 267 -24.82 5.03 1.34
CA SER A 267 -25.00 5.94 2.48
C SER A 267 -23.82 5.98 3.45
N VAL A 268 -23.01 4.93 3.52
CA VAL A 268 -21.98 4.74 4.55
C VAL A 268 -20.68 5.49 4.20
N LEU A 269 -20.18 6.27 5.14
CA LEU A 269 -18.82 6.81 5.14
C LEU A 269 -17.88 5.81 5.83
N TYR A 270 -16.94 5.23 5.10
CA TYR A 270 -15.87 4.43 5.68
C TYR A 270 -14.70 5.32 6.09
N ILE A 271 -14.08 5.07 7.24
CA ILE A 271 -12.98 5.88 7.78
C ILE A 271 -11.84 4.94 8.18
N SER A 272 -10.69 5.10 7.54
CA SER A 272 -9.48 4.35 7.89
C SER A 272 -8.21 5.12 7.54
N PHE A 273 -7.38 5.33 8.55
CA PHE A 273 -6.06 5.97 8.41
C PHE A 273 -4.92 4.97 8.22
N GLY A 274 -5.24 3.74 7.79
CA GLY A 274 -4.25 2.67 7.58
C GLY A 274 -3.73 2.07 8.89
N SER A 275 -2.59 1.40 8.81
CA SER A 275 -2.02 0.63 9.93
C SER A 275 -1.08 1.45 10.82
N ILE A 276 -0.72 2.68 10.44
CA ILE A 276 0.40 3.41 11.01
C ILE A 276 -0.01 4.79 11.56
N ALA A 277 -0.98 5.46 10.92
CA ALA A 277 -1.31 6.86 11.25
C ALA A 277 -1.89 7.01 12.65
N VAL A 278 -1.47 8.07 13.33
CA VAL A 278 -1.86 8.42 14.69
C VAL A 278 -2.55 9.78 14.67
N LEU A 279 -3.65 9.93 15.41
CA LEU A 279 -4.35 11.20 15.57
C LEU A 279 -3.98 11.85 16.91
N SER A 280 -3.95 13.20 16.99
CA SER A 280 -3.98 13.87 18.27
C SER A 280 -5.37 13.80 18.88
N VAL A 281 -5.48 14.03 20.21
CA VAL A 281 -6.77 14.05 20.89
C VAL A 281 -7.67 15.15 20.31
N GLU A 282 -7.10 16.32 20.06
CA GLU A 282 -7.82 17.46 19.48
C GLU A 282 -8.36 17.12 18.09
N GLN A 283 -7.54 16.46 17.25
CA GLN A 283 -7.97 16.06 15.92
C GLN A 283 -9.05 14.98 15.95
N PHE A 284 -8.95 14.06 16.91
CA PHE A 284 -9.99 13.07 17.16
C PHE A 284 -11.31 13.75 17.51
N GLU A 285 -11.31 14.74 18.41
CA GLU A 285 -12.52 15.46 18.85
C GLU A 285 -13.15 16.26 17.69
N GLU A 286 -12.36 16.90 16.84
CA GLU A 286 -12.87 17.60 15.65
C GLU A 286 -13.53 16.63 14.66
N LEU A 287 -12.91 15.46 14.43
CA LEU A 287 -13.49 14.44 13.56
C LEU A 287 -14.79 13.87 14.13
N VAL A 288 -14.83 13.59 15.42
CA VAL A 288 -16.04 13.13 16.14
C VAL A 288 -17.16 14.15 15.97
N GLY A 289 -16.89 15.43 16.24
CA GLY A 289 -17.88 16.49 16.08
C GLY A 289 -18.43 16.61 14.65
N ALA A 290 -17.57 16.46 13.65
CA ALA A 290 -17.99 16.46 12.24
C ALA A 290 -18.85 15.24 11.89
N LEU A 291 -18.52 14.05 12.40
CA LEU A 291 -19.30 12.83 12.17
C LEU A 291 -20.69 12.95 12.79
N GLU A 292 -20.78 13.42 14.03
CA GLU A 292 -22.06 13.66 14.70
C GLU A 292 -22.93 14.66 13.91
N ALA A 293 -22.33 15.76 13.42
CA ALA A 293 -23.03 16.81 12.67
C ALA A 293 -23.47 16.33 11.27
N SER A 294 -22.69 15.50 10.61
CA SER A 294 -22.97 15.01 9.25
C SER A 294 -24.23 14.15 9.15
N LYS A 295 -24.65 13.51 10.26
CA LYS A 295 -25.74 12.54 10.31
C LYS A 295 -25.57 11.33 9.38
N LYS A 296 -24.40 11.15 8.74
CA LYS A 296 -24.14 10.01 7.85
C LYS A 296 -23.85 8.76 8.67
N PRO A 297 -24.37 7.59 8.27
CA PRO A 297 -23.86 6.34 8.79
C PRO A 297 -22.36 6.23 8.52
N PHE A 298 -21.57 5.78 9.50
CA PHE A 298 -20.14 5.61 9.32
C PHE A 298 -19.63 4.30 9.91
N LEU A 299 -18.62 3.73 9.23
CA LEU A 299 -17.79 2.65 9.74
C LEU A 299 -16.38 3.21 9.97
N TRP A 300 -15.92 3.21 11.22
CA TRP A 300 -14.61 3.74 11.56
C TRP A 300 -13.66 2.66 12.11
N VAL A 301 -12.54 2.48 11.43
CA VAL A 301 -11.43 1.66 11.91
C VAL A 301 -10.52 2.54 12.77
N ILE A 302 -10.59 2.37 14.08
CA ILE A 302 -9.74 3.10 15.03
C ILE A 302 -9.28 2.17 16.15
N ARG A 303 -8.05 2.38 16.58
CA ARG A 303 -7.45 1.70 17.72
C ARG A 303 -7.10 2.74 18.78
N SER A 304 -7.41 2.45 20.03
CA SER A 304 -7.18 3.37 21.16
C SER A 304 -5.70 3.80 21.27
N GLU A 305 -4.78 2.90 20.94
CA GLU A 305 -3.34 3.16 20.93
C GLU A 305 -2.85 4.08 19.80
N LEU A 306 -3.69 4.37 18.81
CA LEU A 306 -3.39 5.29 17.70
C LEU A 306 -3.87 6.73 17.95
N VAL A 307 -4.21 7.06 19.17
CA VAL A 307 -4.44 8.46 19.58
C VAL A 307 -3.33 8.85 20.56
N VAL A 308 -2.57 9.88 20.21
CA VAL A 308 -1.43 10.37 21.01
C VAL A 308 -1.90 10.78 22.39
N GLY A 309 -1.25 10.26 23.43
CA GLY A 309 -1.65 10.52 24.82
C GLY A 309 -2.76 9.59 25.33
N GLY A 310 -3.29 8.71 24.46
CA GLY A 310 -4.40 7.81 24.79
C GLY A 310 -5.74 8.53 24.88
N LEU A 311 -6.77 7.96 24.31
CA LEU A 311 -8.14 8.41 24.60
C LEU A 311 -8.48 8.05 26.04
N SER A 312 -8.96 9.01 26.83
CA SER A 312 -9.57 8.66 28.10
C SER A 312 -10.74 7.70 27.81
N THR A 313 -10.89 6.67 28.64
CA THR A 313 -12.03 5.74 28.54
C THR A 313 -13.37 6.49 28.52
N ALA A 314 -13.45 7.62 29.24
CA ALA A 314 -14.62 8.47 29.27
C ALA A 314 -14.92 9.16 27.93
N SER A 315 -13.90 9.72 27.25
CA SER A 315 -14.08 10.37 25.94
C SER A 315 -14.49 9.35 24.86
N TYR A 316 -13.83 8.19 24.82
CA TYR A 316 -14.17 7.11 23.90
C TYR A 316 -15.60 6.58 24.13
N ASN A 317 -15.95 6.24 25.38
CA ASN A 317 -17.28 5.73 25.71
C ASN A 317 -18.37 6.79 25.47
N GLY A 318 -18.09 8.06 25.79
CA GLY A 318 -19.01 9.16 25.52
C GLY A 318 -19.32 9.30 24.02
N PHE A 319 -18.31 9.23 23.18
CA PHE A 319 -18.49 9.22 21.71
C PHE A 319 -19.30 8.00 21.25
N TYR A 320 -18.91 6.80 21.68
CA TYR A 320 -19.60 5.56 21.32
C TYR A 320 -21.10 5.62 21.66
N GLU A 321 -21.45 6.04 22.88
CA GLU A 321 -22.85 6.15 23.30
C GLU A 321 -23.66 7.16 22.47
N ARG A 322 -23.05 8.30 22.09
CA ARG A 322 -23.73 9.32 21.27
C ARG A 322 -23.94 8.88 19.82
N THR A 323 -23.06 8.01 19.30
CA THR A 323 -23.06 7.61 17.89
C THR A 323 -23.47 6.16 17.63
N LYS A 324 -23.83 5.38 18.66
CA LYS A 324 -24.16 3.94 18.55
C LYS A 324 -25.28 3.61 17.57
N ASN A 325 -26.17 4.55 17.27
CA ASN A 325 -27.24 4.40 16.28
C ASN A 325 -26.86 4.94 14.89
N GLN A 326 -25.70 5.56 14.75
CA GLN A 326 -25.22 6.19 13.53
C GLN A 326 -23.96 5.50 13.00
N GLY A 327 -23.07 5.04 13.88
CA GLY A 327 -21.76 4.53 13.50
C GLY A 327 -21.45 3.14 14.05
N PHE A 328 -20.53 2.45 13.36
CA PHE A 328 -19.93 1.22 13.81
C PHE A 328 -18.41 1.38 13.91
N ILE A 329 -17.84 1.03 15.06
CA ILE A 329 -16.41 1.24 15.35
C ILE A 329 -15.75 -0.12 15.54
N VAL A 330 -14.63 -0.33 14.86
CA VAL A 330 -13.83 -1.56 14.93
C VAL A 330 -12.35 -1.25 15.04
N SER A 331 -11.58 -2.17 15.59
CA SER A 331 -10.11 -2.08 15.61
C SER A 331 -9.47 -2.46 14.28
N TRP A 332 -10.13 -3.33 13.49
CA TRP A 332 -9.69 -3.76 12.16
C TRP A 332 -10.88 -4.29 11.35
N ALA A 333 -10.95 -3.92 10.07
CA ALA A 333 -12.04 -4.30 9.17
C ALA A 333 -11.52 -5.02 7.93
N PRO A 334 -12.31 -5.92 7.31
CA PRO A 334 -12.01 -6.53 6.02
C PRO A 334 -12.17 -5.51 4.87
N GLN A 335 -11.20 -4.60 4.71
CA GLN A 335 -11.29 -3.40 3.88
C GLN A 335 -11.75 -3.68 2.44
N LEU A 336 -11.23 -4.73 1.79
CA LEU A 336 -11.66 -5.10 0.44
C LEU A 336 -13.15 -5.44 0.36
N ARG A 337 -13.69 -6.13 1.38
CA ARG A 337 -15.10 -6.48 1.46
C ARG A 337 -15.95 -5.26 1.83
N VAL A 338 -15.46 -4.42 2.74
CA VAL A 338 -16.09 -3.15 3.12
C VAL A 338 -16.23 -2.24 1.90
N LEU A 339 -15.15 -1.99 1.16
CA LEU A 339 -15.18 -1.11 -0.02
C LEU A 339 -16.04 -1.67 -1.17
N ALA A 340 -16.21 -2.99 -1.22
CA ALA A 340 -17.08 -3.64 -2.20
C ALA A 340 -18.56 -3.68 -1.80
N HIS A 341 -18.89 -3.25 -0.58
CA HIS A 341 -20.26 -3.37 -0.06
C HIS A 341 -21.22 -2.36 -0.72
N PRO A 342 -22.47 -2.75 -1.06
CA PRO A 342 -23.43 -1.86 -1.71
C PRO A 342 -23.73 -0.57 -0.94
N SER A 343 -23.69 -0.59 0.39
CA SER A 343 -23.95 0.59 1.21
C SER A 343 -22.82 1.62 1.23
N MET A 344 -21.65 1.32 0.61
CA MET A 344 -20.51 2.23 0.58
C MET A 344 -20.78 3.49 -0.24
N GLY A 345 -20.70 4.65 0.43
CA GLY A 345 -20.87 5.99 -0.19
C GLY A 345 -19.55 6.69 -0.48
N ALA A 346 -18.68 6.79 0.52
CA ALA A 346 -17.40 7.48 0.43
C ALA A 346 -16.34 6.88 1.37
N PHE A 347 -15.07 7.12 1.09
CA PHE A 347 -13.95 6.67 1.91
C PHE A 347 -13.07 7.83 2.38
N LEU A 348 -13.09 8.11 3.68
CA LEU A 348 -12.14 9.01 4.32
C LEU A 348 -10.86 8.22 4.59
N THR A 349 -9.80 8.55 3.88
CA THR A 349 -8.58 7.75 3.79
C THR A 349 -7.31 8.57 3.94
N HIS A 350 -6.27 7.97 4.52
CA HIS A 350 -4.92 8.53 4.52
C HIS A 350 -4.26 8.56 3.13
N CYS A 351 -4.91 8.04 2.08
CA CYS A 351 -4.40 7.95 0.72
C CYS A 351 -3.16 7.04 0.54
N GLY A 352 -2.95 6.04 1.39
CA GLY A 352 -1.98 4.98 1.12
C GLY A 352 -2.34 4.25 -0.18
N TRP A 353 -1.32 3.87 -0.98
CA TRP A 353 -1.53 3.42 -2.36
C TRP A 353 -2.50 2.24 -2.50
N ASN A 354 -2.41 1.23 -1.62
CA ASN A 354 -3.36 0.11 -1.66
C ASN A 354 -4.80 0.60 -1.45
N SER A 355 -5.04 1.45 -0.45
CA SER A 355 -6.37 2.00 -0.18
C SER A 355 -6.92 2.81 -1.34
N VAL A 356 -6.06 3.57 -2.04
CA VAL A 356 -6.46 4.32 -3.25
C VAL A 356 -6.86 3.37 -4.37
N GLN A 357 -6.07 2.34 -4.65
CA GLN A 357 -6.40 1.35 -5.69
C GLN A 357 -7.66 0.55 -5.35
N GLU A 358 -7.80 0.12 -4.09
CA GLU A 358 -8.97 -0.61 -3.60
C GLU A 358 -10.24 0.24 -3.72
N SER A 359 -10.15 1.53 -3.40
CA SER A 359 -11.24 2.50 -3.59
C SER A 359 -11.62 2.66 -5.07
N ILE A 360 -10.62 2.88 -5.94
CA ILE A 360 -10.81 3.00 -7.40
C ILE A 360 -11.47 1.74 -7.96
N ALA A 361 -10.96 0.56 -7.64
CA ALA A 361 -11.47 -0.70 -8.19
C ALA A 361 -12.87 -1.07 -7.70
N ASN A 362 -13.35 -0.42 -6.63
CA ASN A 362 -14.72 -0.55 -6.14
C ASN A 362 -15.61 0.65 -6.50
N GLY A 363 -15.06 1.68 -7.14
CA GLY A 363 -15.82 2.85 -7.59
C GLY A 363 -16.23 3.77 -6.44
N ILE A 364 -15.42 3.91 -5.39
CA ILE A 364 -15.74 4.70 -4.20
C ILE A 364 -14.97 6.03 -4.23
N PRO A 365 -15.65 7.20 -4.18
CA PRO A 365 -15.00 8.49 -4.09
C PRO A 365 -14.33 8.67 -2.73
N MET A 366 -13.28 9.50 -2.68
CA MET A 366 -12.42 9.61 -1.51
C MET A 366 -12.40 11.01 -0.88
N LEU A 367 -12.28 11.03 0.46
CA LEU A 367 -11.85 12.20 1.22
C LEU A 367 -10.41 11.96 1.65
N GLY A 368 -9.47 12.62 1.01
CA GLY A 368 -8.04 12.45 1.24
C GLY A 368 -7.56 13.23 2.45
N TRP A 369 -6.98 12.51 3.40
CA TRP A 369 -6.34 13.07 4.58
C TRP A 369 -4.98 12.43 4.81
N PRO A 370 -3.97 12.80 4.00
CA PRO A 370 -2.67 12.15 4.04
C PRO A 370 -1.96 12.38 5.38
N TYR A 371 -1.29 11.35 5.85
CA TYR A 371 -0.42 11.40 7.02
C TYR A 371 1.01 11.81 6.62
N GLY A 372 1.60 11.15 5.64
CA GLY A 372 2.95 11.42 5.15
C GLY A 372 3.35 10.51 3.99
N GLY A 373 4.58 10.59 3.56
CA GLY A 373 5.10 9.73 2.51
C GLY A 373 4.46 9.98 1.13
N ASP A 374 4.28 8.90 0.37
CA ASP A 374 3.62 8.93 -0.94
C ASP A 374 2.14 9.33 -0.89
N GLN A 375 1.53 9.27 0.31
CA GLN A 375 0.12 9.60 0.52
C GLN A 375 -0.21 11.04 0.13
N ILE A 376 0.74 11.97 0.31
CA ILE A 376 0.60 13.38 -0.07
C ILE A 376 0.43 13.50 -1.59
N THR A 377 1.30 12.84 -2.34
CA THR A 377 1.23 12.81 -3.81
C THR A 377 0.01 12.04 -4.30
N ASN A 378 -0.33 10.90 -3.67
CA ASN A 378 -1.53 10.13 -3.99
C ASN A 378 -2.80 10.96 -3.82
N SER A 379 -2.90 11.75 -2.74
CA SER A 379 -4.05 12.62 -2.50
C SER A 379 -4.18 13.71 -3.57
N LYS A 380 -3.06 14.25 -4.07
CA LYS A 380 -3.05 15.20 -5.20
C LYS A 380 -3.61 14.53 -6.46
N PHE A 381 -3.21 13.32 -6.78
CA PHE A 381 -3.73 12.59 -7.94
C PHE A 381 -5.23 12.34 -7.81
N VAL A 382 -5.70 11.92 -6.64
CA VAL A 382 -7.13 11.71 -6.35
C VAL A 382 -7.95 12.96 -6.65
N VAL A 383 -7.44 14.14 -6.27
CA VAL A 383 -8.22 15.40 -6.34
C VAL A 383 -8.03 16.14 -7.66
N GLU A 384 -6.79 16.26 -8.13
CA GLU A 384 -6.48 17.16 -9.25
C GLU A 384 -6.37 16.41 -10.59
N ASP A 385 -5.81 15.20 -10.60
CA ASP A 385 -5.58 14.48 -11.83
C ASP A 385 -6.76 13.60 -12.21
N TRP A 386 -7.26 12.81 -11.28
CA TRP A 386 -8.38 11.90 -11.50
C TRP A 386 -9.73 12.52 -11.13
N LYS A 387 -9.74 13.54 -10.27
CA LYS A 387 -10.94 14.27 -9.82
C LYS A 387 -12.02 13.36 -9.25
N ILE A 388 -11.61 12.41 -8.42
CA ILE A 388 -12.43 11.38 -7.79
C ILE A 388 -12.56 11.55 -6.28
N GLY A 389 -12.21 12.73 -5.77
CA GLY A 389 -12.30 13.03 -4.35
C GLY A 389 -11.98 14.47 -4.01
N VAL A 390 -11.94 14.75 -2.72
CA VAL A 390 -11.48 16.00 -2.12
C VAL A 390 -10.31 15.71 -1.18
N ARG A 391 -9.55 16.73 -0.80
CA ARG A 391 -8.58 16.62 0.30
C ARG A 391 -8.75 17.80 1.25
N PHE A 392 -8.38 17.61 2.49
CA PHE A 392 -8.36 18.65 3.50
C PHE A 392 -7.15 19.58 3.33
N SER A 393 -7.26 20.78 3.90
CA SER A 393 -6.26 21.85 3.77
C SER A 393 -4.90 21.49 4.37
N LYS A 394 -4.86 20.53 5.32
CA LYS A 394 -3.68 20.10 6.04
C LYS A 394 -3.55 18.59 6.03
N THR A 395 -2.33 18.09 6.31
CA THR A 395 -2.12 16.66 6.58
C THR A 395 -2.42 16.36 8.04
N VAL A 396 -2.57 15.07 8.39
CA VAL A 396 -2.82 14.64 9.77
C VAL A 396 -1.76 15.19 10.76
N VAL A 397 -0.52 15.35 10.31
CA VAL A 397 0.60 15.78 11.16
C VAL A 397 0.92 17.29 11.06
N ARG A 398 0.34 18.02 10.09
CA ARG A 398 0.68 19.42 9.81
C ARG A 398 -0.40 20.41 10.26
N GLY A 399 -1.04 20.14 11.35
CA GLY A 399 -1.96 21.03 12.04
C GLY A 399 -3.40 20.52 12.09
N LEU A 400 -4.18 21.15 12.94
CA LEU A 400 -5.57 20.79 13.22
C LEU A 400 -6.45 21.15 12.02
N ILE A 401 -7.31 20.20 11.60
CA ILE A 401 -8.43 20.40 10.69
C ILE A 401 -9.70 20.49 11.53
N GLY A 402 -10.39 21.63 11.43
CA GLY A 402 -11.62 21.88 12.19
C GLY A 402 -12.79 21.07 11.66
N ARG A 403 -13.76 20.83 12.55
CA ARG A 403 -14.97 20.05 12.24
C ARG A 403 -15.76 20.57 11.05
N GLU A 404 -15.84 21.88 10.87
CA GLU A 404 -16.56 22.51 9.74
C GLU A 404 -15.96 22.09 8.40
N GLU A 405 -14.63 22.11 8.26
CA GLU A 405 -13.95 21.69 7.04
C GLU A 405 -14.19 20.19 6.76
N ILE A 406 -14.19 19.35 7.82
CA ILE A 406 -14.45 17.90 7.69
C ILE A 406 -15.90 17.67 7.27
N GLU A 407 -16.86 18.35 7.91
CA GLU A 407 -18.29 18.26 7.60
C GLU A 407 -18.56 18.69 6.16
N ASP A 408 -17.99 19.81 5.71
CA ASP A 408 -18.11 20.32 4.35
C ASP A 408 -17.52 19.34 3.33
N GLY A 409 -16.39 18.71 3.64
CA GLY A 409 -15.80 17.65 2.83
C GLY A 409 -16.74 16.46 2.67
N ILE A 410 -17.35 15.98 3.76
CA ILE A 410 -18.33 14.90 3.75
C ILE A 410 -19.54 15.26 2.90
N LYS A 411 -20.15 16.42 3.11
CA LYS A 411 -21.29 16.92 2.33
C LYS A 411 -20.93 17.04 0.85
N LYS A 412 -19.75 17.58 0.55
CA LYS A 412 -19.30 17.78 -0.84
C LYS A 412 -19.19 16.44 -1.59
N VAL A 413 -18.66 15.40 -0.96
CA VAL A 413 -18.49 14.10 -1.62
C VAL A 413 -19.80 13.32 -1.67
N MET A 414 -20.61 13.33 -0.60
CA MET A 414 -21.75 12.45 -0.48
C MET A 414 -23.09 13.06 -0.93
N ASP A 415 -23.23 14.39 -0.88
CA ASP A 415 -24.54 15.05 -1.07
C ASP A 415 -24.58 16.02 -2.25
N SER A 416 -23.42 16.43 -2.80
CA SER A 416 -23.37 17.47 -3.83
C SER A 416 -23.40 16.91 -5.26
N ASP A 417 -23.73 17.76 -6.24
CA ASP A 417 -23.61 17.40 -7.66
C ASP A 417 -22.16 17.18 -8.08
N GLU A 418 -21.17 17.82 -7.44
CA GLU A 418 -19.77 17.54 -7.69
C GLU A 418 -19.39 16.12 -7.15
N GLY A 419 -19.96 15.71 -6.03
CA GLY A 419 -19.82 14.35 -5.51
C GLY A 419 -20.36 13.28 -6.48
N LYS A 420 -21.51 13.54 -7.13
CA LYS A 420 -22.04 12.65 -8.19
C LYS A 420 -21.04 12.53 -9.36
N LYS A 421 -20.45 13.66 -9.80
CA LYS A 421 -19.42 13.64 -10.85
C LYS A 421 -18.14 12.92 -10.42
N MET A 422 -17.74 13.03 -9.15
CA MET A 422 -16.62 12.23 -8.59
C MET A 422 -16.95 10.75 -8.68
N LYS A 423 -18.17 10.37 -8.30
CA LYS A 423 -18.68 8.98 -8.38
C LYS A 423 -18.64 8.45 -9.81
N GLU A 424 -19.13 9.20 -10.78
CA GLU A 424 -19.08 8.82 -12.20
C GLU A 424 -17.64 8.61 -12.70
N ARG A 425 -16.71 9.51 -12.33
CA ARG A 425 -15.30 9.38 -12.72
C ARG A 425 -14.63 8.15 -12.11
N VAL A 426 -14.86 7.90 -10.83
CA VAL A 426 -14.27 6.73 -10.18
C VAL A 426 -14.89 5.42 -10.67
N GLU A 427 -16.18 5.39 -11.06
CA GLU A 427 -16.79 4.22 -11.73
C GLU A 427 -16.13 3.95 -13.09
N ASN A 428 -15.79 4.97 -13.86
CA ASN A 428 -15.02 4.80 -15.09
C ASN A 428 -13.62 4.20 -14.82
N LEU A 429 -12.92 4.67 -13.79
CA LEU A 429 -11.62 4.11 -13.40
C LEU A 429 -11.74 2.67 -12.90
N LYS A 430 -12.81 2.32 -12.20
CA LYS A 430 -13.11 0.93 -11.79
C LYS A 430 -13.24 0.00 -13.01
N ILE A 431 -13.91 0.45 -14.07
CA ILE A 431 -14.01 -0.31 -15.31
C ILE A 431 -12.63 -0.56 -15.92
N LEU A 432 -11.78 0.48 -15.95
CA LEU A 432 -10.42 0.38 -16.47
C LEU A 432 -9.53 -0.54 -15.61
N ALA A 433 -9.62 -0.44 -14.28
CA ALA A 433 -8.88 -1.30 -13.36
C ALA A 433 -9.25 -2.78 -13.55
N LYS A 434 -10.54 -3.10 -13.63
CA LYS A 434 -11.01 -4.46 -13.90
C LYS A 434 -10.56 -4.96 -15.27
N LYS A 435 -10.68 -4.11 -16.32
CA LYS A 435 -10.21 -4.44 -17.66
C LYS A 435 -8.70 -4.71 -17.72
N ALA A 436 -7.90 -3.99 -16.93
CA ALA A 436 -6.45 -4.20 -16.88
C ALA A 436 -6.09 -5.61 -16.36
N MET A 437 -6.90 -6.15 -15.45
CA MET A 437 -6.69 -7.47 -14.81
C MET A 437 -7.57 -8.58 -15.41
N ASP A 438 -8.30 -8.30 -16.49
CA ASP A 438 -9.06 -9.31 -17.21
C ASP A 438 -8.16 -10.46 -17.70
N LYS A 439 -8.56 -11.71 -17.44
CA LYS A 439 -7.72 -12.89 -17.68
C LYS A 439 -7.46 -13.16 -19.17
N GLU A 440 -8.35 -12.73 -20.06
CA GLU A 440 -8.22 -12.96 -21.52
C GLU A 440 -7.55 -11.78 -22.23
N HIS A 441 -7.92 -10.55 -21.87
CA HIS A 441 -7.56 -9.37 -22.65
C HIS A 441 -6.83 -8.27 -21.84
N GLY A 442 -6.69 -8.43 -20.52
CA GLY A 442 -6.13 -7.43 -19.62
C GLY A 442 -4.65 -7.15 -19.89
N LYS A 443 -4.29 -5.88 -20.02
CA LYS A 443 -2.89 -5.49 -20.28
C LYS A 443 -1.96 -5.88 -19.13
N SER A 444 -2.35 -5.61 -17.87
CA SER A 444 -1.57 -5.97 -16.70
C SER A 444 -1.48 -7.49 -16.54
N PHE A 445 -2.58 -8.20 -16.74
CA PHE A 445 -2.62 -9.66 -16.63
C PHE A 445 -1.68 -10.33 -17.66
N ARG A 446 -1.72 -9.91 -18.94
CA ARG A 446 -0.82 -10.44 -19.96
C ARG A 446 0.67 -10.14 -19.67
N ARG A 447 0.97 -8.99 -19.06
CA ARG A 447 2.34 -8.68 -18.64
C ARG A 447 2.81 -9.57 -17.49
N LEU A 448 1.92 -9.88 -16.54
CA LEU A 448 2.20 -10.84 -15.48
C LEU A 448 2.40 -12.26 -16.04
N GLN A 449 1.62 -12.68 -17.04
CA GLN A 449 1.85 -13.96 -17.71
C GLN A 449 3.21 -14.02 -18.40
N ALA A 450 3.60 -12.96 -19.15
CA ALA A 450 4.91 -12.89 -19.77
C ALA A 450 6.05 -12.93 -18.73
N PHE A 451 5.86 -12.31 -17.57
CA PHE A 451 6.77 -12.41 -16.44
C PHE A 451 6.89 -13.85 -15.93
N LEU A 452 5.78 -14.59 -15.76
CA LEU A 452 5.82 -16.00 -15.34
C LEU A 452 6.56 -16.88 -16.35
N GLU A 453 6.30 -16.71 -17.63
CA GLU A 453 7.01 -17.47 -18.67
C GLU A 453 8.52 -17.19 -18.70
N ASP A 454 8.92 -15.95 -18.44
CA ASP A 454 10.34 -15.61 -18.30
C ASP A 454 10.98 -16.25 -17.06
N LEU A 455 10.23 -16.33 -15.94
CA LEU A 455 10.71 -17.03 -14.75
C LEU A 455 10.84 -18.54 -14.97
N LYS A 456 9.93 -19.19 -15.72
CA LYS A 456 10.03 -20.63 -16.04
C LYS A 456 11.30 -20.96 -16.80
N ALA A 457 11.83 -20.03 -17.58
CA ALA A 457 13.10 -20.22 -18.29
C ALA A 457 14.32 -20.24 -17.35
N LEU A 458 14.15 -20.04 -16.04
CA LEU A 458 15.22 -20.14 -15.03
C LEU A 458 15.37 -21.56 -14.44
N SER A 459 14.48 -22.51 -14.80
CA SER A 459 14.51 -23.91 -14.37
C SER A 459 15.60 -24.73 -15.03
#